data_6c2ed1264e450cbc0abd08eddb1026f7
#
_entry.id   6c2ed1264e450cbc0abd08eddb1026f7
#
_cell.length_a   1.000
_cell.length_b   1.000
_cell.length_c   1.000
_cell.angle_alpha   90.00
_cell.angle_beta   90.00
_cell.angle_gamma   90.00
#
_symmetry.space_group_name_H-M   'P 1'
#
loop_
_entity.id
_entity.type
_entity.pdbx_description
1 polymer ?
#
loop_
_entity_poly.entity_id
_entity_poly.type
_entity_poly.pdbx_seq_one_letter_code
_entity_poly.pdbx_strand_id
1 'polypeptide(L)'
;MLAQQEGTERLKVILTHDIDWPPEGPGLAHVLARKDRFDSSIIQKSVDEGFNPYNNIRRLMDIEDKLSVRSTFFFRPRYDDGTPVSSYADIMRELTQGGWEVGAHLNDASSFQSIKSERETIASAVGQHPAGCRVHYLRIAEGSHSFMSRAGFSYDSSLMFTKDRVDFRNSGCLKKDGLVVFPITIMDTYLFTYMKVPEEKIKQIFEEAIRICKGRTYMTVLWHDSSIMMKGGRMYGQVCQMLATRADIEVVTAGQGYLSASVESRN
;
A
#
# COMPACT_ATOMS: atom_id res chain seq x y z
N MET A 1 35.29 -12.63 27.97
CA MET A 1 34.33 -11.56 27.71
C MET A 1 33.88 -11.72 26.27
N LEU A 2 32.77 -12.43 26.04
CA LEU A 2 32.12 -12.50 24.73
C LEU A 2 31.26 -11.26 24.62
N ALA A 3 31.63 -10.33 23.73
CA ALA A 3 30.78 -9.21 23.37
C ALA A 3 29.51 -9.78 22.73
N GLN A 4 28.40 -9.69 23.41
CA GLN A 4 27.09 -9.83 22.82
C GLN A 4 26.99 -8.74 21.74
N GLN A 5 27.08 -9.12 20.47
CA GLN A 5 26.60 -8.28 19.39
C GLN A 5 25.06 -8.21 19.59
N GLU A 6 24.61 -7.12 20.21
CA GLU A 6 23.22 -6.66 20.07
C GLU A 6 23.04 -6.36 18.58
N GLY A 7 22.54 -7.35 17.84
CA GLY A 7 22.04 -7.16 16.50
C GLY A 7 20.82 -6.22 16.62
N THR A 8 21.00 -4.95 16.34
CA THR A 8 19.88 -4.02 16.26
C THR A 8 18.92 -4.52 15.21
N GLU A 9 17.74 -4.95 15.64
CA GLU A 9 16.69 -5.43 14.75
C GLU A 9 16.38 -4.35 13.72
N ARG A 10 16.46 -4.70 12.42
CA ARG A 10 16.19 -3.76 11.32
C ARG A 10 14.73 -3.35 11.33
N LEU A 11 14.46 -2.07 11.07
CA LEU A 11 13.10 -1.59 10.85
C LEU A 11 12.53 -2.23 9.58
N LYS A 12 11.44 -2.99 9.70
CA LYS A 12 10.73 -3.56 8.56
C LYS A 12 9.80 -2.51 7.96
N VAL A 13 10.08 -2.10 6.73
CA VAL A 13 9.24 -1.17 5.98
C VAL A 13 8.33 -1.97 5.06
N ILE A 14 7.04 -1.95 5.39
CA ILE A 14 5.99 -2.59 4.60
C ILE A 14 5.56 -1.61 3.50
N LEU A 15 5.96 -1.89 2.24
CA LEU A 15 5.50 -1.11 1.09
C LEU A 15 4.17 -1.66 0.58
N THR A 16 3.23 -0.76 0.31
CA THR A 16 1.90 -1.12 -0.16
C THR A 16 1.37 -0.16 -1.20
N HIS A 17 0.52 -0.66 -2.10
CA HIS A 17 -0.13 0.09 -3.17
C HIS A 17 -1.62 -0.24 -3.19
N ASP A 18 -2.48 0.77 -3.21
CA ASP A 18 -3.91 0.61 -3.44
C ASP A 18 -4.21 0.88 -4.91
N ILE A 19 -4.90 -0.06 -5.56
CA ILE A 19 -5.31 0.02 -6.97
C ILE A 19 -6.77 0.45 -6.99
N ASP A 20 -6.96 1.78 -7.03
CA ASP A 20 -8.27 2.41 -6.89
C ASP A 20 -9.06 2.51 -8.19
N TRP A 21 -8.39 2.42 -9.34
CA TRP A 21 -8.98 2.63 -10.65
C TRP A 21 -8.93 1.35 -11.49
N PRO A 22 -9.89 1.15 -12.43
CA PRO A 22 -9.80 0.06 -13.41
C PRO A 22 -8.64 0.27 -14.39
N PRO A 23 -8.28 -0.72 -15.22
CA PRO A 23 -7.14 -0.62 -16.16
C PRO A 23 -7.21 0.61 -17.07
N GLU A 24 -8.39 1.01 -17.48
CA GLU A 24 -8.65 2.17 -18.34
C GLU A 24 -8.54 3.49 -17.56
N GLY A 25 -8.49 3.42 -16.22
CA GLY A 25 -8.46 4.58 -15.34
C GLY A 25 -9.74 5.40 -15.36
N PRO A 26 -9.71 6.61 -14.75
CA PRO A 26 -10.80 7.56 -14.88
C PRO A 26 -10.79 8.17 -16.29
N GLY A 27 -11.96 8.50 -16.83
CA GLY A 27 -12.06 9.16 -18.14
C GLY A 27 -11.32 10.51 -18.19
N LEU A 28 -11.07 11.01 -19.41
CA LEU A 28 -10.31 12.24 -19.66
C LEU A 28 -10.84 13.46 -18.89
N ALA A 29 -12.16 13.59 -18.72
CA ALA A 29 -12.76 14.67 -17.93
C ALA A 29 -12.25 14.71 -16.49
N HIS A 30 -12.05 13.54 -15.87
CA HIS A 30 -11.49 13.44 -14.51
C HIS A 30 -10.02 13.88 -14.47
N VAL A 31 -9.22 13.49 -15.47
CA VAL A 31 -7.81 13.91 -15.62
C VAL A 31 -7.73 15.44 -15.74
N LEU A 32 -8.53 16.02 -16.63
CA LEU A 32 -8.55 17.47 -16.85
C LEU A 32 -9.02 18.26 -15.64
N ALA A 33 -10.01 17.75 -14.89
CA ALA A 33 -10.46 18.37 -13.63
C ALA A 33 -9.36 18.41 -12.54
N ARG A 34 -8.31 17.63 -12.71
CA ARG A 34 -7.16 17.52 -11.76
C ARG A 34 -5.82 17.85 -12.43
N LYS A 35 -5.85 18.56 -13.54
CA LYS A 35 -4.66 18.91 -14.36
C LYS A 35 -3.51 19.51 -13.55
N ASP A 36 -3.81 20.28 -12.51
CA ASP A 36 -2.80 20.93 -11.68
C ASP A 36 -1.92 19.94 -10.89
N ARG A 37 -2.36 18.68 -10.78
CA ARG A 37 -1.58 17.60 -10.15
C ARG A 37 -0.51 17.02 -11.08
N PHE A 38 -0.56 17.30 -12.36
CA PHE A 38 0.31 16.73 -13.39
C PHE A 38 1.19 17.81 -14.04
N ASP A 39 2.26 17.37 -14.66
CA ASP A 39 3.01 18.22 -15.58
C ASP A 39 2.21 18.42 -16.88
N SER A 40 2.39 19.56 -17.54
CA SER A 40 1.65 19.90 -18.76
C SER A 40 1.84 18.87 -19.88
N SER A 41 3.01 18.27 -20.00
CA SER A 41 3.31 17.20 -20.96
C SER A 41 2.46 15.95 -20.76
N ILE A 42 2.14 15.57 -19.50
CA ILE A 42 1.27 14.44 -19.18
C ILE A 42 -0.17 14.76 -19.61
N ILE A 43 -0.64 15.98 -19.32
CA ILE A 43 -1.99 16.42 -19.72
C ILE A 43 -2.11 16.43 -21.24
N GLN A 44 -1.11 16.99 -21.93
CA GLN A 44 -1.09 17.01 -23.39
C GLN A 44 -1.18 15.60 -23.97
N LYS A 45 -0.36 14.68 -23.46
CA LYS A 45 -0.37 13.27 -23.86
C LYS A 45 -1.72 12.59 -23.61
N SER A 46 -2.38 12.92 -22.49
CA SER A 46 -3.72 12.39 -22.20
C SER A 46 -4.77 12.89 -23.21
N VAL A 47 -4.66 14.16 -23.65
CA VAL A 47 -5.58 14.74 -24.65
C VAL A 47 -5.33 14.18 -26.04
N ASP A 48 -4.06 14.14 -26.48
CA ASP A 48 -3.71 13.84 -27.87
C ASP A 48 -3.69 12.34 -28.17
N GLU A 49 -3.24 11.52 -27.19
CA GLU A 49 -2.97 10.11 -27.39
C GLU A 49 -3.92 9.19 -26.56
N GLY A 50 -4.81 9.78 -25.75
CA GLY A 50 -5.64 8.99 -24.81
C GLY A 50 -4.83 8.33 -23.69
N PHE A 51 -3.64 8.87 -23.37
CA PHE A 51 -2.79 8.31 -22.34
C PHE A 51 -3.46 8.36 -20.98
N ASN A 52 -3.50 7.20 -20.28
CA ASN A 52 -4.01 7.10 -18.90
C ASN A 52 -2.87 7.30 -17.89
N PRO A 53 -2.82 8.42 -17.13
CA PRO A 53 -1.77 8.66 -16.14
C PRO A 53 -2.04 7.98 -14.78
N TYR A 54 -3.17 7.27 -14.61
CA TYR A 54 -3.58 6.67 -13.35
C TYR A 54 -3.22 5.18 -13.21
N ASN A 55 -2.92 4.47 -14.30
CA ASN A 55 -2.51 3.07 -14.26
C ASN A 55 -0.99 2.95 -14.38
N ASN A 56 -0.31 2.71 -13.26
CA ASN A 56 1.14 2.66 -13.20
C ASN A 56 1.67 1.40 -12.50
N ILE A 57 0.89 0.33 -12.44
CA ILE A 57 1.29 -0.92 -11.76
C ILE A 57 2.61 -1.43 -12.33
N ARG A 58 2.75 -1.55 -13.65
CA ARG A 58 4.00 -2.01 -14.29
C ARG A 58 5.18 -1.09 -13.99
N ARG A 59 4.94 0.22 -13.92
CA ARG A 59 5.99 1.18 -13.56
C ARG A 59 6.47 1.02 -12.12
N LEU A 60 5.55 0.72 -11.19
CA LEU A 60 5.90 0.37 -9.82
C LEU A 60 6.75 -0.91 -9.78
N MET A 61 6.30 -1.97 -10.47
CA MET A 61 7.04 -3.23 -10.59
C MET A 61 8.46 -2.99 -11.13
N ASP A 62 8.61 -2.20 -12.19
CA ASP A 62 9.91 -1.88 -12.80
C ASP A 62 10.85 -1.13 -11.83
N ILE A 63 10.31 -0.21 -11.01
CA ILE A 63 11.09 0.52 -10.01
C ILE A 63 11.55 -0.43 -8.91
N GLU A 64 10.64 -1.24 -8.39
CA GLU A 64 10.91 -2.15 -7.29
C GLU A 64 11.82 -3.31 -7.69
N ASP A 65 11.64 -3.85 -8.90
CA ASP A 65 12.47 -4.94 -9.43
C ASP A 65 13.94 -4.50 -9.57
N LYS A 66 14.19 -3.31 -10.10
CA LYS A 66 15.53 -2.71 -10.18
C LYS A 66 16.23 -2.56 -8.84
N LEU A 67 15.45 -2.44 -7.77
CA LEU A 67 15.93 -2.28 -6.40
C LEU A 67 15.88 -3.58 -5.60
N SER A 68 15.42 -4.68 -6.22
CA SER A 68 15.23 -5.99 -5.58
C SER A 68 14.34 -5.93 -4.34
N VAL A 69 13.33 -5.08 -4.35
CA VAL A 69 12.31 -4.98 -3.31
C VAL A 69 10.97 -5.50 -3.82
N ARG A 70 10.10 -5.88 -2.90
CA ARG A 70 8.74 -6.33 -3.20
C ARG A 70 7.75 -5.66 -2.24
N SER A 71 6.56 -5.38 -2.75
CA SER A 71 5.46 -4.73 -2.04
C SER A 71 4.17 -5.52 -2.12
N THR A 72 3.13 -5.03 -1.47
CA THR A 72 1.78 -5.58 -1.51
C THR A 72 0.87 -4.67 -2.32
N PHE A 73 0.17 -5.22 -3.31
CA PHE A 73 -0.83 -4.52 -4.12
C PHE A 73 -2.23 -4.94 -3.67
N PHE A 74 -3.03 -4.00 -3.19
CA PHE A 74 -4.41 -4.23 -2.79
C PHE A 74 -5.36 -3.86 -3.93
N PHE A 75 -6.11 -4.84 -4.44
CA PHE A 75 -7.04 -4.66 -5.55
C PHE A 75 -8.49 -4.64 -5.05
N ARG A 76 -9.31 -3.74 -5.61
CA ARG A 76 -10.75 -3.68 -5.35
C ARG A 76 -11.46 -4.83 -6.07
N PRO A 77 -12.45 -5.50 -5.47
CA PRO A 77 -13.19 -6.58 -6.11
C PRO A 77 -14.03 -6.08 -7.30
N ARG A 78 -14.47 -4.81 -7.22
CA ARG A 78 -15.20 -4.08 -8.26
C ARG A 78 -14.91 -2.59 -8.15
N TYR A 79 -14.69 -1.94 -9.28
CA TYR A 79 -14.44 -0.51 -9.39
C TYR A 79 -15.74 0.29 -9.49
N ASP A 80 -15.68 1.61 -9.31
CA ASP A 80 -16.88 2.46 -9.24
C ASP A 80 -17.68 2.52 -10.54
N ASP A 81 -17.03 2.29 -11.68
CA ASP A 81 -17.64 2.19 -13.01
C ASP A 81 -18.27 0.81 -13.29
N GLY A 82 -18.20 -0.12 -12.33
CA GLY A 82 -18.70 -1.48 -12.45
C GLY A 82 -17.68 -2.50 -12.98
N THR A 83 -16.49 -2.09 -13.40
CA THR A 83 -15.42 -2.98 -13.88
C THR A 83 -15.04 -3.99 -12.79
N PRO A 84 -15.05 -5.31 -13.08
CA PRO A 84 -14.67 -6.33 -12.11
C PRO A 84 -13.14 -6.44 -11.99
N VAL A 85 -12.64 -6.94 -10.86
CA VAL A 85 -11.21 -7.18 -10.64
C VAL A 85 -10.58 -8.15 -11.64
N SER A 86 -11.39 -9.03 -12.26
CA SER A 86 -10.90 -9.96 -13.29
C SER A 86 -10.24 -9.26 -14.49
N SER A 87 -10.53 -7.96 -14.70
CA SER A 87 -9.82 -7.15 -15.69
C SER A 87 -8.32 -7.00 -15.39
N TYR A 88 -7.91 -7.25 -14.14
CA TYR A 88 -6.52 -7.27 -13.70
C TYR A 88 -5.94 -8.68 -13.51
N ALA A 89 -6.65 -9.75 -13.89
CA ALA A 89 -6.23 -11.12 -13.59
C ALA A 89 -4.81 -11.45 -14.10
N ASP A 90 -4.44 -10.96 -15.29
CA ASP A 90 -3.11 -11.20 -15.86
C ASP A 90 -2.01 -10.49 -15.05
N ILE A 91 -2.22 -9.21 -14.71
CA ILE A 91 -1.24 -8.46 -13.92
C ILE A 91 -1.14 -8.98 -12.49
N MET A 92 -2.24 -9.45 -11.89
CA MET A 92 -2.23 -10.07 -10.57
C MET A 92 -1.42 -11.37 -10.55
N ARG A 93 -1.52 -12.18 -11.61
CA ARG A 93 -0.69 -13.39 -11.78
C ARG A 93 0.78 -13.04 -11.97
N GLU A 94 1.08 -12.02 -12.79
CA GLU A 94 2.44 -11.54 -13.00
C GLU A 94 3.06 -11.04 -11.68
N LEU A 95 2.31 -10.26 -10.89
CA LEU A 95 2.72 -9.81 -9.56
C LEU A 95 3.08 -11.00 -8.66
N THR A 96 2.19 -11.98 -8.52
CA THR A 96 2.43 -13.13 -7.64
C THR A 96 3.59 -13.99 -8.10
N GLN A 97 3.77 -14.20 -9.40
CA GLN A 97 4.90 -14.93 -9.98
C GLN A 97 6.23 -14.18 -9.78
N GLY A 98 6.20 -12.86 -9.79
CA GLY A 98 7.36 -12.01 -9.55
C GLY A 98 7.70 -11.81 -8.07
N GLY A 99 6.95 -12.41 -7.14
CA GLY A 99 7.19 -12.32 -5.70
C GLY A 99 6.55 -11.13 -5.00
N TRP A 100 5.74 -10.33 -5.70
CA TRP A 100 4.85 -9.33 -5.08
C TRP A 100 3.65 -10.01 -4.43
N GLU A 101 3.06 -9.34 -3.48
CA GLU A 101 1.86 -9.81 -2.83
C GLU A 101 0.60 -9.14 -3.39
N VAL A 102 -0.45 -9.93 -3.58
CA VAL A 102 -1.78 -9.43 -3.92
C VAL A 102 -2.70 -9.57 -2.70
N GLY A 103 -3.21 -8.42 -2.24
CA GLY A 103 -4.17 -8.29 -1.15
C GLY A 103 -5.55 -7.81 -1.64
N ALA A 104 -6.54 -7.85 -0.74
CA ALA A 104 -7.88 -7.36 -1.03
C ALA A 104 -8.06 -5.90 -0.59
N HIS A 105 -8.48 -5.01 -1.53
CA HIS A 105 -8.92 -3.65 -1.22
C HIS A 105 -10.43 -3.64 -1.09
N LEU A 106 -10.92 -3.86 0.14
CA LEU A 106 -12.34 -4.08 0.41
C LEU A 106 -13.17 -2.81 0.17
N ASN A 107 -14.22 -2.92 -0.64
CA ASN A 107 -15.18 -1.84 -0.85
C ASN A 107 -16.13 -1.67 0.35
N ASP A 108 -16.52 -2.80 0.96
CA ASP A 108 -17.46 -2.83 2.08
C ASP A 108 -16.98 -3.78 3.19
N ALA A 109 -16.66 -3.20 4.35
CA ALA A 109 -16.25 -3.93 5.56
C ALA A 109 -17.34 -3.93 6.65
N SER A 110 -18.59 -3.62 6.30
CA SER A 110 -19.69 -3.49 7.27
C SER A 110 -20.28 -4.83 7.72
N SER A 111 -20.06 -5.92 6.96
CA SER A 111 -20.60 -7.24 7.27
C SER A 111 -19.64 -8.38 6.94
N PHE A 112 -19.78 -9.50 7.64
CA PHE A 112 -19.07 -10.73 7.33
C PHE A 112 -19.32 -11.21 5.89
N GLN A 113 -20.57 -11.12 5.42
CA GLN A 113 -20.96 -11.56 4.09
C GLN A 113 -20.28 -10.75 2.98
N SER A 114 -20.29 -9.43 3.09
CA SER A 114 -19.61 -8.52 2.15
C SER A 114 -18.12 -8.85 2.08
N ILE A 115 -17.45 -8.89 3.23
CA ILE A 115 -16.01 -9.18 3.33
C ILE A 115 -15.68 -10.55 2.74
N LYS A 116 -16.45 -11.59 3.07
CA LYS A 116 -16.25 -12.94 2.54
C LYS A 116 -16.42 -12.97 1.02
N SER A 117 -17.50 -12.38 0.50
CA SER A 117 -17.76 -12.31 -0.93
C SER A 117 -16.66 -11.57 -1.69
N GLU A 118 -16.19 -10.46 -1.16
CA GLU A 118 -15.13 -9.67 -1.78
C GLU A 118 -13.79 -10.42 -1.76
N ARG A 119 -13.47 -11.14 -0.67
CA ARG A 119 -12.28 -12.00 -0.60
C ARG A 119 -12.31 -13.11 -1.64
N GLU A 120 -13.45 -13.79 -1.80
CA GLU A 120 -13.65 -14.84 -2.81
C GLU A 120 -13.52 -14.28 -4.24
N THR A 121 -14.03 -13.06 -4.47
CA THR A 121 -13.91 -12.40 -5.78
C THR A 121 -12.45 -12.15 -6.15
N ILE A 122 -11.63 -11.65 -5.21
CA ILE A 122 -10.19 -11.48 -5.43
C ILE A 122 -9.51 -12.84 -5.62
N ALA A 123 -9.84 -13.83 -4.77
CA ALA A 123 -9.27 -15.17 -4.86
C ALA A 123 -9.53 -15.81 -6.24
N SER A 124 -10.73 -15.64 -6.78
CA SER A 124 -11.09 -16.15 -8.11
C SER A 124 -10.29 -15.51 -9.24
N ALA A 125 -9.92 -14.24 -9.11
CA ALA A 125 -9.16 -13.53 -10.12
C ALA A 125 -7.65 -13.88 -10.10
N VAL A 126 -7.07 -14.06 -8.89
CA VAL A 126 -5.62 -14.32 -8.73
C VAL A 126 -5.29 -15.81 -8.62
N GLY A 127 -6.26 -16.66 -8.32
CA GLY A 127 -6.10 -18.11 -8.15
C GLY A 127 -5.70 -18.55 -6.74
N GLN A 128 -5.65 -17.62 -5.77
CA GLN A 128 -5.37 -17.92 -4.37
C GLN A 128 -6.05 -16.91 -3.44
N HIS A 129 -6.36 -17.33 -2.20
CA HIS A 129 -6.95 -16.42 -1.24
C HIS A 129 -5.94 -15.37 -0.77
N PRO A 130 -6.30 -14.07 -0.80
CA PRO A 130 -5.46 -13.03 -0.21
C PRO A 130 -5.33 -13.24 1.30
N ALA A 131 -4.10 -13.11 1.81
CA ALA A 131 -3.80 -13.23 3.23
C ALA A 131 -4.22 -11.98 4.01
N GLY A 132 -4.18 -10.81 3.38
CA GLY A 132 -4.49 -9.55 4.01
C GLY A 132 -5.42 -8.66 3.21
N CYS A 133 -5.89 -7.62 3.90
CA CYS A 133 -6.79 -6.64 3.32
C CYS A 133 -6.49 -5.21 3.75
N ARG A 134 -7.08 -4.27 3.00
CA ARG A 134 -7.22 -2.86 3.33
C ARG A 134 -8.59 -2.39 2.90
N VAL A 135 -9.27 -1.62 3.74
CA VAL A 135 -10.61 -1.08 3.41
C VAL A 135 -10.47 0.21 2.62
N HIS A 136 -11.18 0.31 1.53
CA HIS A 136 -11.21 1.51 0.69
C HIS A 136 -11.65 2.74 1.52
N TYR A 137 -10.94 3.86 1.34
CA TYR A 137 -11.05 5.07 2.17
C TYR A 137 -10.79 4.85 3.67
N LEU A 138 -10.22 3.70 4.09
CA LEU A 138 -9.99 3.34 5.49
C LEU A 138 -11.27 3.35 6.34
N ARG A 139 -12.43 3.01 5.75
CA ARG A 139 -13.75 3.04 6.40
C ARG A 139 -14.00 1.79 7.24
N ILE A 140 -13.33 1.69 8.38
CA ILE A 140 -13.55 0.61 9.36
C ILE A 140 -14.82 0.89 10.16
N ALA A 141 -15.76 -0.06 10.15
CA ALA A 141 -16.94 -0.06 11.02
C ALA A 141 -16.68 -0.86 12.31
N GLU A 142 -17.58 -0.73 13.27
CA GLU A 142 -17.57 -1.58 14.47
C GLU A 142 -17.70 -3.06 14.06
N GLY A 143 -16.88 -3.92 14.63
CA GLY A 143 -16.87 -5.36 14.32
C GLY A 143 -16.13 -5.76 13.03
N SER A 144 -15.70 -4.82 12.17
CA SER A 144 -15.03 -5.14 10.90
C SER A 144 -13.83 -6.08 11.07
N HIS A 145 -12.98 -5.86 12.07
CA HIS A 145 -11.82 -6.73 12.29
C HIS A 145 -12.23 -8.17 12.64
N SER A 146 -13.27 -8.34 13.47
CA SER A 146 -13.83 -9.67 13.77
C SER A 146 -14.38 -10.34 12.50
N PHE A 147 -15.06 -9.59 11.63
CA PHE A 147 -15.56 -10.11 10.35
C PHE A 147 -14.43 -10.49 9.40
N MET A 148 -13.38 -9.67 9.28
CA MET A 148 -12.19 -9.97 8.47
C MET A 148 -11.48 -11.25 8.95
N SER A 149 -11.25 -11.37 10.26
CA SER A 149 -10.65 -12.58 10.87
C SER A 149 -11.48 -13.82 10.56
N ARG A 150 -12.80 -13.77 10.78
CA ARG A 150 -13.73 -14.88 10.45
C ARG A 150 -13.79 -15.18 8.96
N ALA A 151 -13.62 -14.20 8.09
CA ALA A 151 -13.54 -14.40 6.64
C ALA A 151 -12.21 -15.02 6.20
N GLY A 152 -11.24 -15.20 7.13
CA GLY A 152 -9.97 -15.87 6.89
C GLY A 152 -8.83 -14.95 6.48
N PHE A 153 -8.94 -13.64 6.71
CA PHE A 153 -7.79 -12.75 6.62
C PHE A 153 -6.86 -12.94 7.82
N SER A 154 -5.58 -12.75 7.62
CA SER A 154 -4.52 -12.86 8.64
C SER A 154 -4.09 -11.49 9.16
N TYR A 155 -4.14 -10.47 8.29
CA TYR A 155 -3.78 -9.10 8.66
C TYR A 155 -4.69 -8.08 7.96
N ASP A 156 -4.74 -6.88 8.56
CA ASP A 156 -5.39 -5.67 8.04
C ASP A 156 -4.42 -4.49 8.03
N SER A 157 -4.54 -3.59 7.07
CA SER A 157 -3.78 -2.34 7.03
C SER A 157 -4.69 -1.14 6.73
N SER A 158 -5.76 -1.00 7.52
CA SER A 158 -6.78 0.05 7.33
C SER A 158 -6.75 1.12 8.41
N LEU A 159 -5.82 1.08 9.38
CA LEU A 159 -5.77 2.07 10.45
C LEU A 159 -4.78 3.19 10.16
N MET A 160 -5.21 4.42 10.42
CA MET A 160 -4.35 5.59 10.47
C MET A 160 -4.92 6.60 11.49
N PHE A 161 -4.16 6.88 12.55
CA PHE A 161 -4.60 7.71 13.67
C PHE A 161 -4.49 9.21 13.40
N THR A 162 -3.56 9.62 12.54
CA THR A 162 -3.31 11.03 12.18
C THR A 162 -3.07 11.16 10.68
N LYS A 163 -3.49 12.30 10.11
CA LYS A 163 -3.42 12.56 8.66
C LYS A 163 -2.50 13.73 8.30
N ASP A 164 -2.24 14.60 9.26
CA ASP A 164 -1.61 15.91 9.07
C ASP A 164 -0.15 15.98 9.53
N ARG A 165 0.37 14.87 10.06
CA ARG A 165 1.77 14.74 10.50
C ARG A 165 2.20 13.29 10.57
N VAL A 166 3.50 13.05 10.60
CA VAL A 166 4.07 11.75 10.97
C VAL A 166 3.86 11.54 12.47
N ASP A 167 3.34 10.38 12.86
CA ASP A 167 3.00 10.08 14.24
C ASP A 167 3.41 8.63 14.56
N PHE A 168 4.13 8.43 15.66
CA PHE A 168 4.62 7.11 16.08
C PHE A 168 3.49 6.09 16.31
N ARG A 169 2.27 6.56 16.63
CA ARG A 169 1.09 5.69 16.78
C ARG A 169 0.71 4.97 15.48
N ASN A 170 1.11 5.55 14.33
CA ASN A 170 0.94 4.96 13.01
C ASN A 170 2.06 3.97 12.65
N SER A 171 2.83 3.47 13.62
CA SER A 171 3.92 2.51 13.40
C SER A 171 3.78 1.28 14.27
N GLY A 172 4.58 0.25 13.99
CA GLY A 172 4.49 -1.04 14.65
C GLY A 172 3.34 -1.89 14.13
N CYS A 173 2.90 -2.84 14.93
CA CYS A 173 1.69 -3.64 14.67
C CYS A 173 0.84 -3.76 15.93
N LEU A 174 -0.45 -4.04 15.74
CA LEU A 174 -1.43 -4.25 16.79
C LEU A 174 -2.07 -5.62 16.59
N LYS A 175 -2.50 -6.27 17.68
CA LYS A 175 -3.38 -7.44 17.60
C LYS A 175 -4.81 -7.02 17.89
N LYS A 176 -5.72 -7.33 16.98
CA LYS A 176 -7.14 -7.00 17.13
C LYS A 176 -8.01 -8.11 16.53
N ASP A 177 -8.88 -8.67 17.36
CA ASP A 177 -9.87 -9.69 16.96
C ASP A 177 -9.26 -10.86 16.15
N GLY A 178 -8.06 -11.30 16.49
CA GLY A 178 -7.35 -12.39 15.80
C GLY A 178 -6.53 -11.97 14.59
N LEU A 179 -6.56 -10.69 14.21
CA LEU A 179 -5.75 -10.11 13.14
C LEU A 179 -4.48 -9.45 13.67
N VAL A 180 -3.44 -9.45 12.84
CA VAL A 180 -2.34 -8.47 12.95
C VAL A 180 -2.76 -7.23 12.17
N VAL A 181 -2.72 -6.06 12.80
CA VAL A 181 -3.07 -4.79 12.15
C VAL A 181 -1.82 -3.94 12.02
N PHE A 182 -1.52 -3.51 10.79
CA PHE A 182 -0.42 -2.62 10.46
C PHE A 182 -0.93 -1.21 10.20
N PRO A 183 -0.84 -0.26 11.16
CA PRO A 183 -1.23 1.11 10.92
C PRO A 183 -0.39 1.74 9.80
N ILE A 184 -1.02 2.59 8.98
CA ILE A 184 -0.33 3.28 7.88
C ILE A 184 0.45 4.46 8.46
N THR A 185 1.77 4.43 8.36
CA THR A 185 2.66 5.48 8.86
C THR A 185 2.72 6.66 7.91
N ILE A 186 2.85 6.38 6.61
CA ILE A 186 2.88 7.40 5.55
C ILE A 186 1.92 6.98 4.43
N MET A 187 1.15 7.95 3.95
CA MET A 187 0.30 7.82 2.76
C MET A 187 0.57 9.00 1.83
N ASP A 188 0.85 8.73 0.56
CA ASP A 188 1.14 9.73 -0.46
C ASP A 188 0.07 10.81 -0.58
N THR A 189 -1.21 10.43 -0.63
CA THR A 189 -2.32 11.38 -0.71
C THR A 189 -2.38 12.30 0.51
N TYR A 190 -1.98 11.84 1.69
CA TYR A 190 -1.96 12.67 2.90
C TYR A 190 -0.74 13.58 2.95
N LEU A 191 0.42 13.14 2.44
CA LEU A 191 1.59 13.99 2.25
C LEU A 191 1.21 15.23 1.42
N PHE A 192 0.50 15.02 0.30
CA PHE A 192 0.21 16.09 -0.64
C PHE A 192 -1.05 16.89 -0.29
N THR A 193 -2.08 16.27 0.32
CA THR A 193 -3.36 16.92 0.58
C THR A 193 -3.45 17.58 1.96
N TYR A 194 -3.08 16.85 3.02
CA TYR A 194 -3.23 17.35 4.40
C TYR A 194 -1.94 17.99 4.92
N MET A 195 -0.81 17.33 4.73
CA MET A 195 0.50 17.83 5.17
C MET A 195 1.05 18.90 4.21
N LYS A 196 0.56 18.93 2.95
CA LYS A 196 1.00 19.86 1.89
C LYS A 196 2.51 19.89 1.72
N VAL A 197 3.14 18.72 1.81
CA VAL A 197 4.59 18.56 1.71
C VAL A 197 5.03 18.88 0.28
N PRO A 198 5.91 19.84 0.07
CA PRO A 198 6.48 20.08 -1.25
C PRO A 198 7.41 18.94 -1.65
N GLU A 199 7.54 18.71 -2.95
CA GLU A 199 8.24 17.55 -3.52
C GLU A 199 9.68 17.39 -2.99
N GLU A 200 10.41 18.47 -2.86
CA GLU A 200 11.79 18.51 -2.38
C GLU A 200 11.93 18.13 -0.88
N LYS A 201 10.82 18.13 -0.14
CA LYS A 201 10.80 17.77 1.30
C LYS A 201 10.41 16.34 1.57
N ILE A 202 9.94 15.60 0.57
CA ILE A 202 9.43 14.23 0.76
C ILE A 202 10.46 13.31 1.41
N LYS A 203 11.72 13.33 0.92
CA LYS A 203 12.80 12.53 1.54
C LYS A 203 13.01 12.88 3.01
N GLN A 204 12.96 14.17 3.36
CA GLN A 204 13.11 14.60 4.74
C GLN A 204 11.99 14.07 5.64
N ILE A 205 10.75 14.02 5.15
CA ILE A 205 9.62 13.43 5.88
C ILE A 205 9.83 11.92 6.10
N PHE A 206 10.36 11.20 5.11
CA PHE A 206 10.69 9.79 5.29
C PHE A 206 11.82 9.56 6.30
N GLU A 207 12.87 10.39 6.30
CA GLU A 207 13.93 10.34 7.32
C GLU A 207 13.36 10.61 8.72
N GLU A 208 12.43 11.56 8.84
CA GLU A 208 11.74 11.84 10.10
C GLU A 208 10.90 10.63 10.54
N ALA A 209 10.14 10.01 9.63
CA ALA A 209 9.33 8.83 9.91
C ALA A 209 10.19 7.65 10.37
N ILE A 210 11.31 7.38 9.69
CA ILE A 210 12.28 6.35 10.10
C ILE A 210 12.79 6.61 11.51
N ARG A 211 13.17 7.87 11.82
CA ARG A 211 13.63 8.27 13.14
C ARG A 211 12.56 8.09 14.23
N ILE A 212 11.30 8.44 13.92
CA ILE A 212 10.15 8.29 14.84
C ILE A 212 9.83 6.80 15.05
N CYS A 213 9.97 5.97 14.02
CA CYS A 213 9.75 4.54 14.09
C CYS A 213 10.94 3.76 14.70
N LYS A 214 12.04 4.43 15.05
CA LYS A 214 13.19 3.78 15.69
C LYS A 214 12.76 3.15 17.02
N GLY A 215 13.03 1.85 17.16
CA GLY A 215 12.54 1.05 18.30
C GLY A 215 11.13 0.46 18.09
N ARG A 216 10.51 0.69 16.93
CA ARG A 216 9.35 -0.05 16.44
C ARG A 216 9.78 -1.04 15.38
N THR A 217 9.12 -2.20 15.32
CA THR A 217 9.50 -3.24 14.34
C THR A 217 9.01 -2.89 12.93
N TYR A 218 7.88 -2.18 12.80
CA TYR A 218 7.21 -1.97 11.50
C TYR A 218 6.89 -0.50 11.22
N MET A 219 7.08 -0.11 9.95
CA MET A 219 6.65 1.15 9.35
C MET A 219 5.90 0.82 8.06
N THR A 220 4.63 1.20 7.93
CA THR A 220 3.82 0.93 6.73
C THR A 220 3.71 2.16 5.85
N VAL A 221 4.04 1.98 4.58
CA VAL A 221 3.96 3.03 3.54
C VAL A 221 2.89 2.64 2.54
N LEU A 222 1.93 3.53 2.32
CA LEU A 222 0.95 3.45 1.24
C LEU A 222 1.28 4.48 0.16
N TRP A 223 1.49 3.99 -1.06
CA TRP A 223 1.68 4.84 -2.24
C TRP A 223 0.80 4.32 -3.37
N HIS A 224 -0.21 5.11 -3.77
CA HIS A 224 -1.14 4.69 -4.81
C HIS A 224 -0.45 4.63 -6.18
N ASP A 225 -0.77 3.63 -6.98
CA ASP A 225 -0.30 3.54 -8.36
C ASP A 225 -0.74 4.76 -9.18
N SER A 226 -1.94 5.25 -8.92
CA SER A 226 -2.53 6.40 -9.59
C SER A 226 -1.79 7.72 -9.32
N SER A 227 -0.96 7.81 -8.28
CA SER A 227 -0.22 9.02 -7.95
C SER A 227 1.16 9.12 -8.63
N ILE A 228 1.70 8.04 -9.18
CA ILE A 228 3.08 7.96 -9.68
C ILE A 228 3.42 9.01 -10.73
N MET A 229 2.46 9.39 -11.58
CA MET A 229 2.66 10.42 -12.59
C MET A 229 2.32 11.84 -12.10
N MET A 230 1.81 11.97 -10.86
CA MET A 230 1.50 13.28 -10.27
C MET A 230 2.75 13.94 -9.69
N LYS A 231 2.69 15.28 -9.58
CA LYS A 231 3.68 16.07 -8.83
C LYS A 231 3.76 15.53 -7.40
N GLY A 232 4.97 15.31 -6.91
CA GLY A 232 5.21 14.63 -5.63
C GLY A 232 5.13 13.10 -5.74
N GLY A 233 4.10 12.54 -6.37
CA GLY A 233 3.95 11.10 -6.56
C GLY A 233 5.13 10.44 -7.28
N ARG A 234 5.71 11.14 -8.26
CA ARG A 234 6.92 10.73 -8.99
C ARG A 234 8.16 10.55 -8.13
N MET A 235 8.15 11.03 -6.88
CA MET A 235 9.24 10.83 -5.92
C MET A 235 9.34 9.39 -5.42
N TYR A 236 8.36 8.53 -5.69
CA TYR A 236 8.34 7.13 -5.25
C TYR A 236 9.66 6.41 -5.53
N GLY A 237 10.18 6.49 -6.75
CA GLY A 237 11.44 5.81 -7.10
C GLY A 237 12.63 6.23 -6.23
N GLN A 238 12.72 7.52 -5.90
CA GLN A 238 13.78 8.02 -5.01
C GLN A 238 13.57 7.61 -3.54
N VAL A 239 12.31 7.56 -3.10
CA VAL A 239 11.95 7.05 -1.76
C VAL A 239 12.26 5.57 -1.67
N CYS A 240 11.83 4.78 -2.64
CA CYS A 240 12.07 3.34 -2.71
C CYS A 240 13.59 3.04 -2.68
N GLN A 241 14.39 3.77 -3.50
CA GLN A 241 15.85 3.64 -3.49
C GLN A 241 16.45 3.98 -2.12
N MET A 242 16.00 5.06 -1.48
CA MET A 242 16.47 5.45 -0.15
C MET A 242 16.20 4.34 0.87
N LEU A 243 15.01 3.75 0.87
CA LEU A 243 14.65 2.67 1.79
C LEU A 243 15.47 1.40 1.50
N ALA A 244 15.57 1.00 0.23
CA ALA A 244 16.24 -0.23 -0.19
C ALA A 244 17.76 -0.24 0.08
N THR A 245 18.41 0.94 0.10
CA THR A 245 19.87 1.04 0.27
C THR A 245 20.32 1.22 1.71
N ARG A 246 19.41 1.33 2.67
CA ARG A 246 19.75 1.51 4.09
C ARG A 246 19.99 0.18 4.79
N ALA A 247 21.12 0.06 5.47
CA ALA A 247 21.49 -1.15 6.21
C ALA A 247 20.60 -1.42 7.44
N ASP A 248 19.97 -0.37 8.01
CA ASP A 248 19.08 -0.44 9.17
C ASP A 248 17.61 -0.68 8.81
N ILE A 249 17.31 -0.87 7.50
CA ILE A 249 15.97 -1.13 6.97
C ILE A 249 15.92 -2.48 6.25
N GLU A 250 14.77 -3.12 6.34
CA GLU A 250 14.36 -4.25 5.53
C GLU A 250 13.02 -3.94 4.88
N VAL A 251 12.97 -3.86 3.53
CA VAL A 251 11.71 -3.65 2.80
C VAL A 251 11.04 -5.00 2.61
N VAL A 252 9.78 -5.09 3.00
CA VAL A 252 9.01 -6.35 3.01
C VAL A 252 7.59 -6.15 2.48
N THR A 253 6.96 -7.24 2.01
CA THR A 253 5.51 -7.26 1.79
C THR A 253 4.76 -7.30 3.13
N ALA A 254 3.47 -6.97 3.12
CA ALA A 254 2.66 -7.04 4.34
C ALA A 254 2.51 -8.49 4.85
N GLY A 255 2.44 -9.48 3.95
CA GLY A 255 2.44 -10.90 4.30
C GLY A 255 3.73 -11.35 4.97
N GLN A 256 4.90 -10.90 4.50
CA GLN A 256 6.18 -11.14 5.17
C GLN A 256 6.22 -10.48 6.54
N GLY A 257 5.72 -9.24 6.65
CA GLY A 257 5.55 -8.55 7.94
C GLY A 257 4.65 -9.33 8.90
N TYR A 258 3.53 -9.88 8.41
CA TYR A 258 2.64 -10.74 9.20
C TYR A 258 3.34 -12.00 9.72
N LEU A 259 4.08 -12.70 8.87
CA LEU A 259 4.82 -13.91 9.28
C LEU A 259 5.82 -13.58 10.39
N SER A 260 6.58 -12.49 10.26
CA SER A 260 7.51 -12.02 11.29
C SER A 260 6.78 -11.71 12.61
N ALA A 261 5.71 -10.91 12.57
CA ALA A 261 4.93 -10.53 13.76
C ALA A 261 4.29 -11.74 14.48
N SER A 262 3.96 -12.79 13.73
CA SER A 262 3.37 -14.02 14.27
C SER A 262 4.39 -14.88 15.03
N VAL A 263 5.65 -14.84 14.64
CA VAL A 263 6.76 -15.53 15.32
C VAL A 263 7.15 -14.81 16.61
N GLU A 264 7.31 -13.48 16.56
CA GLU A 264 7.64 -12.62 17.71
C GLU A 264 6.64 -12.78 18.86
N SER A 265 5.42 -13.18 18.55
CA SER A 265 4.33 -13.33 19.53
C SER A 265 4.31 -14.68 20.23
N ARG A 266 5.13 -15.65 19.82
CA ARG A 266 5.19 -17.00 20.42
C ARG A 266 6.38 -17.17 21.38
N ASN A 267 7.27 -16.19 21.38
CA ASN A 267 8.39 -16.06 22.29
C ASN A 267 8.09 -15.07 23.43
#